data_2e752e887dbaa5255e48ad3240f15d97
#
_entry.id   2e752e887dbaa5255e48ad3240f15d97
#
_cell.length_a   1.000
_cell.length_b   1.000
_cell.length_c   1.000
_cell.angle_alpha   90.00
_cell.angle_beta   90.00
_cell.angle_gamma   90.00
#
_symmetry.space_group_name_H-M   'P 1'
#
loop_
_entity.id
_entity.type
_entity.pdbx_description
1 polymer ?
#
loop_
_entity_poly.entity_id
_entity_poly.type
_entity_poly.pdbx_seq_one_letter_code
_entity_poly.pdbx_strand_id
1 'polypeptide(L)'
;TLHGAIDNATGTVCGLYFDKHETLNGYYHLFERIWRKYGVPAKFLTDNRTVFIYNGLKQKSMEKDTLTQFGYACHQLGVELVTTSIPEKKSRIERLWETLLSRLTVELRLAGINNIEDANEFLNTYTTKYNKRFALPVNYITSVFEMVDRNLINTTLSIISKRVFDKGCSIKYKNKTYLAYKGKQQINFCRNTRCLVIKTFDGRLLCNVDDELYQLVELEDKQKYSKNFDFEQQEKKKKYTGHIPPMTHPWKMASYQAYLLSNKRTEDYAYN
;
A
#
# COMPACT_ATOMS: atom_id res chain seq x y z
N THR A 1 10.41 6.24 1.87
CA THR A 1 10.75 5.08 2.72
C THR A 1 11.61 4.10 1.94
N LEU A 2 12.67 3.56 2.56
CA LEU A 2 13.52 2.51 2.00
C LEU A 2 13.09 1.14 2.54
N HIS A 3 12.81 0.20 1.63
CA HIS A 3 12.57 -1.20 1.93
C HIS A 3 13.86 -1.98 1.68
N GLY A 4 14.18 -2.97 2.49
CA GLY A 4 15.41 -3.74 2.34
C GLY A 4 15.30 -5.15 2.90
N ALA A 5 16.09 -6.04 2.32
CA ALA A 5 16.26 -7.41 2.78
C ALA A 5 17.75 -7.79 2.79
N ILE A 6 18.14 -8.49 3.83
CA ILE A 6 19.50 -8.99 4.04
C ILE A 6 19.46 -10.49 4.33
N ASP A 7 20.39 -11.22 3.76
CA ASP A 7 20.59 -12.61 4.14
C ASP A 7 21.23 -12.68 5.52
N ASN A 8 20.55 -13.35 6.44
CA ASN A 8 21.03 -13.44 7.83
C ASN A 8 22.25 -14.35 8.00
N ALA A 9 22.54 -15.22 7.05
CA ALA A 9 23.72 -16.08 7.09
C ALA A 9 24.98 -15.32 6.64
N THR A 10 24.92 -14.68 5.47
CA THR A 10 26.08 -14.09 4.82
C THR A 10 26.22 -12.57 5.00
N GLY A 11 25.16 -11.90 5.43
CA GLY A 11 25.11 -10.45 5.45
C GLY A 11 24.96 -9.83 4.04
N THR A 12 24.65 -10.64 3.04
CA THR A 12 24.39 -10.15 1.67
C THR A 12 23.08 -9.37 1.63
N VAL A 13 23.12 -8.14 1.16
CA VAL A 13 21.91 -7.36 0.87
C VAL A 13 21.25 -7.96 -0.38
N CYS A 14 20.12 -8.61 -0.18
CA CYS A 14 19.39 -9.28 -1.26
C CYS A 14 18.59 -8.29 -2.12
N GLY A 15 18.12 -7.20 -1.55
CA GLY A 15 17.40 -6.17 -2.27
C GLY A 15 17.24 -4.90 -1.44
N LEU A 16 17.11 -3.77 -2.15
CA LEU A 16 16.75 -2.47 -1.62
C LEU A 16 15.76 -1.81 -2.58
N TYR A 17 14.74 -1.13 -2.06
CA TYR A 17 13.75 -0.43 -2.88
C TYR A 17 13.20 0.81 -2.17
N PHE A 18 13.20 1.95 -2.85
CA PHE A 18 12.57 3.18 -2.38
C PHE A 18 11.10 3.25 -2.83
N ASP A 19 10.20 3.54 -1.90
CA ASP A 19 8.81 3.93 -2.17
C ASP A 19 8.49 5.22 -1.41
N LYS A 20 7.42 5.92 -1.82
CA LYS A 20 6.95 7.16 -1.15
C LYS A 20 6.62 6.91 0.31
N HIS A 21 5.97 5.79 0.57
CA HIS A 21 5.55 5.37 1.91
C HIS A 21 5.88 3.89 2.11
N GLU A 22 5.76 3.43 3.36
CA GLU A 22 5.82 2.00 3.65
C GLU A 22 4.51 1.34 3.22
N THR A 23 4.55 0.61 2.11
CA THR A 23 3.38 0.02 1.48
C THR A 23 3.61 -1.44 1.12
N LEU A 24 2.51 -2.20 0.98
CA LEU A 24 2.56 -3.55 0.44
C LEU A 24 3.24 -3.58 -0.95
N ASN A 25 2.97 -2.56 -1.77
CA ASN A 25 3.58 -2.44 -3.10
C ASN A 25 5.11 -2.31 -3.03
N GLY A 26 5.63 -1.54 -2.07
CA GLY A 26 7.07 -1.42 -1.83
C GLY A 26 7.72 -2.76 -1.47
N TYR A 27 7.05 -3.56 -0.62
CA TYR A 27 7.52 -4.91 -0.29
C TYR A 27 7.43 -5.88 -1.47
N TYR A 28 6.44 -5.75 -2.35
CA TYR A 28 6.36 -6.55 -3.57
C TYR A 28 7.47 -6.21 -4.56
N HIS A 29 7.81 -4.93 -4.73
CA HIS A 29 8.97 -4.53 -5.54
C HIS A 29 10.30 -5.01 -4.94
N LEU A 30 10.42 -4.98 -3.62
CA LEU A 30 11.58 -5.55 -2.93
C LEU A 30 11.68 -7.06 -3.22
N PHE A 31 10.56 -7.80 -3.08
CA PHE A 31 10.53 -9.23 -3.33
C PHE A 31 10.87 -9.56 -4.80
N GLU A 32 10.34 -8.81 -5.73
CA GLU A 32 10.65 -8.97 -7.16
C GLU A 32 12.15 -8.77 -7.45
N ARG A 33 12.81 -7.80 -6.81
CA ARG A 33 14.27 -7.63 -6.93
C ARG A 33 15.05 -8.81 -6.38
N ILE A 34 14.62 -9.37 -5.25
CA ILE A 34 15.22 -10.58 -4.67
C ILE A 34 15.08 -11.75 -5.63
N TRP A 35 13.85 -11.99 -6.09
CA TRP A 35 13.56 -13.09 -7.01
C TRP A 35 14.36 -13.00 -8.31
N ARG A 36 14.45 -11.82 -8.92
CA ARG A 36 15.20 -11.65 -10.18
C ARG A 36 16.68 -12.00 -10.04
N LYS A 37 17.25 -11.75 -8.89
CA LYS A 37 18.70 -11.88 -8.69
C LYS A 37 19.09 -13.21 -8.07
N TYR A 38 18.30 -13.70 -7.15
CA TYR A 38 18.62 -14.87 -6.33
C TYR A 38 17.60 -16.00 -6.46
N GLY A 39 16.36 -15.71 -6.77
CA GLY A 39 15.22 -16.61 -6.69
C GLY A 39 14.31 -16.30 -5.49
N VAL A 40 13.35 -17.17 -5.25
CA VAL A 40 12.44 -17.12 -4.11
C VAL A 40 13.13 -17.70 -2.88
N PRO A 41 13.22 -16.97 -1.75
CA PRO A 41 13.84 -17.48 -0.54
C PRO A 41 12.96 -18.51 0.16
N ALA A 42 13.54 -19.45 0.88
CA ALA A 42 12.79 -20.42 1.68
C ALA A 42 12.06 -19.75 2.88
N LYS A 43 12.61 -18.66 3.41
CA LYS A 43 12.09 -18.01 4.62
C LYS A 43 12.32 -16.50 4.61
N PHE A 44 11.31 -15.74 5.08
CA PHE A 44 11.44 -14.35 5.50
C PHE A 44 11.32 -14.22 7.01
N LEU A 45 12.23 -13.47 7.61
CA LEU A 45 12.15 -13.01 8.99
C LEU A 45 11.83 -11.52 9.00
N THR A 46 10.71 -11.14 9.60
CA THR A 46 10.20 -9.77 9.62
C THR A 46 9.86 -9.32 11.05
N ASP A 47 9.57 -8.05 11.21
CA ASP A 47 8.98 -7.51 12.43
C ASP A 47 7.44 -7.73 12.47
N ASN A 48 6.84 -7.35 13.61
CA ASN A 48 5.40 -7.54 13.84
C ASN A 48 4.55 -6.41 13.23
N ARG A 49 4.86 -5.94 12.02
CA ARG A 49 4.06 -4.91 11.34
C ARG A 49 2.79 -5.48 10.72
N THR A 50 1.80 -4.63 10.57
CA THR A 50 0.48 -4.99 10.03
C THR A 50 0.51 -5.49 8.58
N VAL A 51 1.56 -5.19 7.82
CA VAL A 51 1.79 -5.75 6.48
C VAL A 51 2.08 -7.25 6.54
N PHE A 52 2.74 -7.71 7.60
CA PHE A 52 3.17 -9.10 7.78
C PHE A 52 2.24 -9.91 8.67
N ILE A 53 1.68 -9.28 9.71
CA ILE A 53 0.77 -9.94 10.65
C ILE A 53 -0.58 -9.22 10.68
N TYR A 54 -1.63 -10.01 10.72
CA TYR A 54 -2.97 -9.50 10.96
C TYR A 54 -3.24 -9.38 12.45
N ASN A 55 -3.18 -8.18 13.02
CA ASN A 55 -3.53 -7.89 14.41
C ASN A 55 -5.06 -7.72 14.57
N GLY A 56 -5.81 -8.76 14.27
CA GLY A 56 -7.27 -8.76 14.30
C GLY A 56 -7.87 -8.84 15.71
N LEU A 57 -7.56 -7.89 16.61
CA LEU A 57 -8.16 -7.82 17.95
C LEU A 57 -9.65 -7.40 17.97
N LYS A 58 -10.26 -7.04 16.83
CA LYS A 58 -11.61 -6.44 16.81
C LYS A 58 -12.75 -7.24 16.17
N GLN A 59 -12.54 -8.42 15.65
CA GLN A 59 -13.67 -9.25 15.15
C GLN A 59 -13.46 -10.73 15.41
N LYS A 60 -14.20 -11.27 16.36
CA LYS A 60 -14.40 -12.71 16.57
C LYS A 60 -15.43 -13.23 15.55
N SER A 61 -15.08 -13.39 14.29
CA SER A 61 -15.86 -14.19 13.34
C SER A 61 -15.06 -15.42 12.94
N MET A 62 -15.73 -16.58 12.90
CA MET A 62 -15.12 -17.90 12.75
C MET A 62 -14.47 -18.18 11.37
N GLU A 63 -14.61 -17.27 10.42
CA GLU A 63 -14.00 -17.36 9.07
C GLU A 63 -13.07 -16.17 8.87
N LYS A 64 -11.86 -16.24 9.40
CA LYS A 64 -10.86 -15.21 9.16
C LYS A 64 -9.72 -15.76 8.35
N ASP A 65 -9.49 -15.10 7.21
CA ASP A 65 -8.18 -15.09 6.57
C ASP A 65 -7.16 -14.65 7.61
N THR A 66 -6.42 -15.60 8.16
CA THR A 66 -5.38 -15.34 9.16
C THR A 66 -4.14 -14.71 8.55
N LEU A 67 -4.04 -14.69 7.24
CA LEU A 67 -2.91 -14.18 6.48
C LEU A 67 -3.17 -12.77 5.95
N THR A 68 -2.15 -11.93 6.04
CA THR A 68 -2.11 -10.66 5.28
C THR A 68 -1.93 -10.95 3.78
N GLN A 69 -2.14 -9.95 2.92
CA GLN A 69 -1.88 -10.13 1.48
C GLN A 69 -0.42 -10.53 1.20
N PHE A 70 0.54 -9.98 1.93
CA PHE A 70 1.94 -10.38 1.83
C PHE A 70 2.15 -11.82 2.32
N GLY A 71 1.57 -12.18 3.45
CA GLY A 71 1.63 -13.54 3.99
C GLY A 71 1.01 -14.57 3.05
N TYR A 72 -0.11 -14.23 2.40
CA TYR A 72 -0.73 -15.07 1.38
C TYR A 72 0.17 -15.28 0.16
N ALA A 73 0.81 -14.20 -0.33
CA ALA A 73 1.76 -14.29 -1.44
C ALA A 73 2.97 -15.16 -1.08
N CYS A 74 3.53 -15.02 0.14
CA CYS A 74 4.59 -15.88 0.64
C CYS A 74 4.15 -17.34 0.69
N HIS A 75 2.98 -17.63 1.22
CA HIS A 75 2.44 -18.99 1.33
C HIS A 75 2.27 -19.64 -0.05
N GLN A 76 1.75 -18.90 -1.04
CA GLN A 76 1.62 -19.40 -2.42
C GLN A 76 2.96 -19.72 -3.10
N LEU A 77 4.02 -19.01 -2.73
CA LEU A 77 5.38 -19.20 -3.25
C LEU A 77 6.20 -20.20 -2.40
N GLY A 78 5.60 -20.84 -1.41
CA GLY A 78 6.30 -21.77 -0.52
C GLY A 78 7.27 -21.09 0.46
N VAL A 79 7.14 -19.77 0.67
CA VAL A 79 8.01 -19.00 1.55
C VAL A 79 7.46 -19.01 2.97
N GLU A 80 8.25 -19.48 3.91
CA GLU A 80 7.90 -19.38 5.34
C GLU A 80 8.05 -17.94 5.83
N LEU A 81 6.96 -17.31 6.26
CA LEU A 81 6.98 -15.98 6.87
C LEU A 81 6.99 -16.08 8.38
N VAL A 82 8.13 -15.72 8.99
CA VAL A 82 8.30 -15.71 10.45
C VAL A 82 8.41 -14.27 10.92
N THR A 83 7.63 -13.92 11.92
CA THR A 83 7.68 -12.60 12.53
C THR A 83 8.26 -12.67 13.93
N THR A 84 9.02 -11.66 14.30
CA THR A 84 9.67 -11.61 15.61
C THR A 84 9.74 -10.20 16.17
N SER A 85 9.57 -10.09 17.49
CA SER A 85 9.87 -8.87 18.24
C SER A 85 11.28 -8.89 18.86
N ILE A 86 12.01 -10.01 18.75
CA ILE A 86 13.29 -10.21 19.39
C ILE A 86 14.38 -9.44 18.65
N PRO A 87 15.05 -8.42 19.26
CA PRO A 87 16.04 -7.58 18.59
C PRO A 87 17.26 -8.35 18.08
N GLU A 88 17.74 -9.33 18.85
CA GLU A 88 18.93 -10.11 18.51
C GLU A 88 18.79 -10.84 17.17
N LYS A 89 17.58 -11.30 16.84
CA LYS A 89 17.28 -11.95 15.56
C LYS A 89 17.29 -10.97 14.38
N LYS A 90 17.19 -9.66 14.65
CA LYS A 90 17.16 -8.59 13.64
C LYS A 90 18.45 -7.76 13.59
N SER A 91 19.45 -8.08 14.38
CA SER A 91 20.68 -7.29 14.52
C SER A 91 21.39 -6.99 13.20
N ARG A 92 21.35 -7.90 12.20
CA ARG A 92 21.98 -7.67 10.89
C ARG A 92 21.25 -6.62 10.07
N ILE A 93 19.92 -6.65 10.05
CA ILE A 93 19.15 -5.65 9.32
C ILE A 93 19.23 -4.27 9.99
N GLU A 94 19.30 -4.22 11.31
CA GLU A 94 19.47 -2.97 12.06
C GLU A 94 20.83 -2.32 11.76
N ARG A 95 21.90 -3.07 11.77
CA ARG A 95 23.24 -2.60 11.33
C ARG A 95 23.26 -2.16 9.88
N LEU A 96 22.51 -2.84 9.02
CA LEU A 96 22.36 -2.41 7.64
C LEU A 96 21.71 -1.03 7.58
N TRP A 97 20.64 -0.78 8.32
CA TRP A 97 19.97 0.52 8.34
C TRP A 97 20.88 1.64 8.85
N GLU A 98 21.65 1.41 9.91
CA GLU A 98 22.64 2.37 10.41
C GLU A 98 23.68 2.72 9.34
N THR A 99 24.21 1.69 8.67
CA THR A 99 25.20 1.88 7.60
C THR A 99 24.61 2.60 6.39
N LEU A 100 23.38 2.27 5.98
CA LEU A 100 22.72 2.94 4.86
C LEU A 100 22.36 4.38 5.20
N LEU A 101 21.93 4.66 6.41
CA LEU A 101 21.61 6.01 6.85
C LEU A 101 22.83 6.93 6.76
N SER A 102 24.00 6.45 7.15
CA SER A 102 25.24 7.23 7.13
C SER A 102 25.88 7.34 5.74
N ARG A 103 25.78 6.31 4.88
CA ARG A 103 26.50 6.22 3.61
C ARG A 103 25.63 6.49 2.38
N LEU A 104 24.48 5.81 2.28
CA LEU A 104 23.62 5.89 1.09
C LEU A 104 23.13 7.32 0.82
N THR A 105 22.82 8.07 1.87
CA THR A 105 22.38 9.46 1.76
C THR A 105 23.47 10.37 1.15
N VAL A 106 24.73 10.12 1.50
CA VAL A 106 25.88 10.85 0.95
C VAL A 106 26.13 10.45 -0.51
N GLU A 107 26.09 9.15 -0.80
CA GLU A 107 26.29 8.63 -2.16
C GLU A 107 25.22 9.12 -3.13
N LEU A 108 23.94 9.15 -2.73
CA LEU A 108 22.85 9.70 -3.53
C LEU A 108 23.04 11.20 -3.82
N ARG A 109 23.49 11.96 -2.82
CA ARG A 109 23.79 13.39 -2.99
C ARG A 109 24.96 13.62 -3.94
N LEU A 110 26.03 12.86 -3.81
CA LEU A 110 27.20 12.95 -4.70
C LEU A 110 26.85 12.56 -6.14
N ALA A 111 25.91 11.62 -6.31
CA ALA A 111 25.39 11.26 -7.62
C ALA A 111 24.36 12.24 -8.19
N GLY A 112 23.99 13.30 -7.45
CA GLY A 112 23.00 14.30 -7.90
C GLY A 112 21.57 13.74 -7.97
N ILE A 113 21.27 12.64 -7.31
CA ILE A 113 19.97 11.97 -7.39
C ILE A 113 18.99 12.60 -6.39
N ASN A 114 17.84 13.06 -6.90
CA ASN A 114 16.81 13.75 -6.12
C ASN A 114 15.38 13.19 -6.31
N ASN A 115 15.21 12.16 -7.12
CA ASN A 115 13.93 11.49 -7.32
C ASN A 115 14.01 9.99 -6.97
N ILE A 116 12.85 9.37 -6.78
CA ILE A 116 12.75 7.96 -6.33
C ILE A 116 13.12 7.00 -7.46
N GLU A 117 12.79 7.32 -8.68
CA GLU A 117 13.02 6.51 -9.86
C GLU A 117 14.51 6.30 -10.09
N ASP A 118 15.28 7.38 -10.18
CA ASP A 118 16.74 7.35 -10.33
C ASP A 118 17.42 6.72 -9.10
N ALA A 119 16.89 7.00 -7.90
CA ALA A 119 17.39 6.37 -6.68
C ALA A 119 17.22 4.84 -6.74
N ASN A 120 16.09 4.36 -7.24
CA ASN A 120 15.85 2.93 -7.40
C ASN A 120 16.77 2.28 -8.43
N GLU A 121 17.13 2.98 -9.49
CA GLU A 121 18.11 2.51 -10.47
C GLU A 121 19.53 2.47 -9.85
N PHE A 122 19.91 3.53 -9.16
CA PHE A 122 21.19 3.61 -8.44
C PHE A 122 21.38 2.48 -7.43
N LEU A 123 20.32 2.08 -6.73
CA LEU A 123 20.37 1.00 -5.73
C LEU A 123 20.86 -0.33 -6.32
N ASN A 124 20.68 -0.61 -7.61
CA ASN A 124 21.15 -1.86 -8.24
C ASN A 124 22.67 -1.93 -8.25
N THR A 125 23.31 -0.84 -8.63
CA THR A 125 24.79 -0.69 -8.62
C THR A 125 25.32 -0.56 -7.20
N TYR A 126 24.67 0.23 -6.37
CA TYR A 126 25.05 0.42 -4.97
C TYR A 126 25.03 -0.89 -4.18
N THR A 127 23.96 -1.68 -4.30
CA THR A 127 23.83 -2.97 -3.61
C THR A 127 24.96 -3.92 -4.00
N THR A 128 25.37 -3.93 -5.25
CA THR A 128 26.48 -4.75 -5.73
C THR A 128 27.82 -4.32 -5.13
N LYS A 129 28.08 -3.00 -5.10
CA LYS A 129 29.30 -2.44 -4.46
C LYS A 129 29.30 -2.72 -2.95
N TYR A 130 28.14 -2.55 -2.30
CA TYR A 130 27.99 -2.83 -0.87
C TYR A 130 28.31 -4.28 -0.54
N ASN A 131 27.70 -5.21 -1.24
CA ASN A 131 27.90 -6.65 -1.01
C ASN A 131 29.35 -7.07 -1.24
N LYS A 132 29.99 -6.56 -2.30
CA LYS A 132 31.44 -6.83 -2.54
C LYS A 132 32.33 -6.41 -1.37
N ARG A 133 31.93 -5.39 -0.61
CA ARG A 133 32.72 -4.84 0.48
C ARG A 133 32.40 -5.44 1.84
N PHE A 134 31.14 -5.79 2.10
CA PHE A 134 30.64 -6.11 3.43
C PHE A 134 30.05 -7.51 3.59
N ALA A 135 29.64 -8.16 2.50
CA ALA A 135 29.15 -9.52 2.58
C ALA A 135 30.28 -10.51 2.89
N LEU A 136 29.97 -11.51 3.67
CA LEU A 136 30.89 -12.60 3.96
C LEU A 136 31.07 -13.49 2.72
N PRO A 137 32.26 -14.01 2.47
CA PRO A 137 32.47 -14.98 1.38
C PRO A 137 31.67 -16.24 1.68
N VAL A 138 30.93 -16.71 0.68
CA VAL A 138 30.14 -17.94 0.77
C VAL A 138 30.97 -19.04 0.13
N ASN A 139 31.56 -19.93 0.95
CA ASN A 139 32.27 -21.10 0.47
C ASN A 139 31.37 -22.34 0.63
N TYR A 140 31.08 -23.03 -0.48
CA TYR A 140 30.46 -24.37 -0.49
C TYR A 140 29.03 -24.51 0.08
N ILE A 141 28.23 -23.45 0.05
CA ILE A 141 26.83 -23.50 0.51
C ILE A 141 25.92 -23.65 -0.71
N THR A 142 25.08 -24.69 -0.70
CA THR A 142 23.98 -24.81 -1.67
C THR A 142 22.97 -23.68 -1.44
N SER A 143 22.61 -22.97 -2.50
CA SER A 143 21.58 -21.93 -2.42
C SER A 143 20.22 -22.56 -2.07
N VAL A 144 19.54 -21.95 -1.10
CA VAL A 144 18.15 -22.32 -0.75
C VAL A 144 17.12 -21.47 -1.51
N PHE A 145 17.59 -20.61 -2.42
CA PHE A 145 16.70 -19.84 -3.28
C PHE A 145 16.27 -20.68 -4.48
N GLU A 146 14.99 -20.67 -4.78
CA GLU A 146 14.40 -21.42 -5.89
C GLU A 146 13.99 -20.47 -7.01
N MET A 147 14.31 -20.86 -8.25
CA MET A 147 13.86 -20.11 -9.43
C MET A 147 12.41 -20.47 -9.74
N VAL A 148 11.57 -19.49 -9.84
CA VAL A 148 10.13 -19.62 -10.07
C VAL A 148 9.77 -18.86 -11.35
N ASP A 149 8.75 -19.34 -12.08
CA ASP A 149 8.31 -18.72 -13.32
C ASP A 149 7.80 -17.27 -13.09
N ARG A 150 8.09 -16.41 -14.07
CA ARG A 150 7.72 -15.00 -14.03
C ARG A 150 6.20 -14.78 -13.96
N ASN A 151 5.43 -15.62 -14.64
CA ASN A 151 3.97 -15.49 -14.64
C ASN A 151 3.41 -15.77 -13.24
N LEU A 152 3.95 -16.79 -12.55
CA LEU A 152 3.55 -17.08 -11.18
C LEU A 152 3.86 -15.91 -10.24
N ILE A 153 5.05 -15.32 -10.35
CA ILE A 153 5.40 -14.12 -9.55
C ILE A 153 4.44 -12.96 -9.84
N ASN A 154 4.18 -12.65 -11.11
CA ASN A 154 3.31 -11.53 -11.50
C ASN A 154 1.87 -11.68 -11.01
N THR A 155 1.35 -12.90 -10.94
CA THR A 155 0.00 -13.17 -10.45
C THR A 155 -0.05 -13.25 -8.93
N THR A 156 0.99 -13.78 -8.29
CA THR A 156 1.04 -13.93 -6.83
C THR A 156 1.30 -12.61 -6.12
N LEU A 157 2.23 -11.78 -6.62
CA LEU A 157 2.49 -10.45 -6.07
C LEU A 157 1.41 -9.44 -6.51
N SER A 158 0.15 -9.74 -6.25
CA SER A 158 -1.00 -8.94 -6.65
C SER A 158 -1.64 -8.24 -5.45
N ILE A 159 -2.19 -7.04 -5.71
CA ILE A 159 -2.95 -6.28 -4.71
C ILE A 159 -4.44 -6.56 -4.91
N ILE A 160 -5.07 -7.16 -3.91
CA ILE A 160 -6.47 -7.55 -3.93
C ILE A 160 -7.29 -6.52 -3.16
N SER A 161 -8.40 -6.08 -3.75
CA SER A 161 -9.34 -5.13 -3.15
C SER A 161 -10.79 -5.57 -3.35
N LYS A 162 -11.57 -5.68 -2.28
CA LYS A 162 -13.02 -5.96 -2.37
C LYS A 162 -13.74 -4.75 -2.95
N ARG A 163 -14.56 -4.94 -3.98
CA ARG A 163 -15.37 -3.91 -4.65
C ARG A 163 -16.76 -4.46 -4.96
N VAL A 164 -17.64 -3.56 -5.40
CA VAL A 164 -18.98 -3.89 -5.88
C VAL A 164 -19.25 -3.17 -7.18
N PHE A 165 -20.06 -3.78 -8.05
CA PHE A 165 -20.53 -3.15 -9.27
C PHE A 165 -21.61 -2.10 -8.96
N ASP A 166 -21.55 -0.98 -9.67
CA ASP A 166 -22.55 0.09 -9.59
C ASP A 166 -23.73 -0.11 -10.57
N LYS A 167 -24.63 0.88 -10.66
CA LYS A 167 -25.77 0.84 -11.57
C LYS A 167 -25.38 0.83 -13.06
N GLY A 168 -24.19 1.29 -13.40
CA GLY A 168 -23.65 1.32 -14.77
C GLY A 168 -22.86 0.08 -15.12
N CYS A 169 -23.02 -1.03 -14.39
CA CYS A 169 -22.24 -2.28 -14.56
C CYS A 169 -20.71 -2.02 -14.50
N SER A 170 -20.31 -0.99 -13.78
CA SER A 170 -18.93 -0.57 -13.67
C SER A 170 -18.38 -0.67 -12.24
N ILE A 171 -17.06 -0.69 -12.12
CA ILE A 171 -16.33 -0.73 -10.85
C ILE A 171 -15.50 0.53 -10.71
N LYS A 172 -15.56 1.18 -9.55
CA LYS A 172 -14.67 2.29 -9.19
C LYS A 172 -13.42 1.78 -8.48
N TYR A 173 -12.26 2.08 -9.06
CA TYR A 173 -10.96 1.76 -8.47
C TYR A 173 -9.98 2.92 -8.67
N LYS A 174 -9.35 3.41 -7.58
CA LYS A 174 -8.41 4.55 -7.60
C LYS A 174 -8.91 5.76 -8.40
N ASN A 175 -10.15 6.19 -8.13
CA ASN A 175 -10.84 7.33 -8.78
C ASN A 175 -11.07 7.18 -10.30
N LYS A 176 -10.92 5.98 -10.84
CA LYS A 176 -11.21 5.64 -12.22
C LYS A 176 -12.34 4.62 -12.28
N THR A 177 -13.05 4.60 -13.39
CA THR A 177 -14.17 3.68 -13.64
C THR A 177 -13.75 2.62 -14.64
N TYR A 178 -14.09 1.38 -14.36
CA TYR A 178 -13.71 0.22 -15.18
C TYR A 178 -14.92 -0.64 -15.52
N LEU A 179 -14.90 -1.23 -16.71
CA LEU A 179 -15.84 -2.24 -17.17
C LEU A 179 -15.19 -3.62 -17.23
N ALA A 180 -15.96 -4.66 -17.01
CA ALA A 180 -15.47 -6.03 -17.03
C ALA A 180 -15.60 -6.63 -18.45
N TYR A 181 -14.54 -7.31 -18.90
CA TYR A 181 -14.46 -7.97 -20.22
C TYR A 181 -14.00 -9.41 -20.06
N LYS A 182 -14.60 -10.31 -20.86
CA LYS A 182 -14.11 -11.68 -21.08
C LYS A 182 -13.67 -11.78 -22.54
N GLY A 183 -12.33 -11.71 -22.76
CA GLY A 183 -11.80 -11.55 -24.11
C GLY A 183 -12.19 -10.20 -24.74
N LYS A 184 -12.95 -10.22 -25.82
CA LYS A 184 -13.46 -9.01 -26.50
C LYS A 184 -14.87 -8.61 -26.10
N GLN A 185 -15.57 -9.44 -25.33
CA GLN A 185 -16.96 -9.23 -24.96
C GLN A 185 -17.05 -8.53 -23.60
N GLN A 186 -17.81 -7.43 -23.54
CA GLN A 186 -18.17 -6.78 -22.28
C GLN A 186 -19.19 -7.64 -21.53
N ILE A 187 -18.94 -7.85 -20.24
CA ILE A 187 -19.86 -8.58 -19.35
C ILE A 187 -20.47 -7.58 -18.38
N ASN A 188 -21.80 -7.59 -18.33
CA ASN A 188 -22.57 -6.70 -17.47
C ASN A 188 -23.01 -7.43 -16.21
N PHE A 189 -22.58 -6.91 -15.07
CA PHE A 189 -22.95 -7.43 -13.75
C PHE A 189 -24.04 -6.55 -13.12
N CYS A 190 -24.93 -7.17 -12.37
CA CYS A 190 -25.96 -6.46 -11.63
C CYS A 190 -25.36 -5.53 -10.57
N ARG A 191 -26.10 -4.48 -10.23
CA ARG A 191 -25.72 -3.59 -9.14
C ARG A 191 -25.52 -4.38 -7.83
N ASN A 192 -24.51 -3.99 -7.05
CA ASN A 192 -24.12 -4.62 -5.78
C ASN A 192 -23.52 -6.03 -5.91
N THR A 193 -23.28 -6.56 -7.11
CA THR A 193 -22.51 -7.79 -7.28
C THR A 193 -21.12 -7.56 -6.68
N ARG A 194 -20.72 -8.42 -5.75
CA ARG A 194 -19.43 -8.35 -5.07
C ARG A 194 -18.35 -8.90 -6.00
N CYS A 195 -17.19 -8.25 -6.00
CA CYS A 195 -16.03 -8.72 -6.75
C CYS A 195 -14.72 -8.44 -6.03
N LEU A 196 -13.69 -9.18 -6.38
CA LEU A 196 -12.32 -8.92 -5.98
C LEU A 196 -11.58 -8.29 -7.15
N VAL A 197 -11.21 -7.02 -7.02
CA VAL A 197 -10.32 -6.36 -7.99
C VAL A 197 -8.89 -6.75 -7.66
N ILE A 198 -8.21 -7.33 -8.64
CA ILE A 198 -6.84 -7.84 -8.56
C ILE A 198 -5.98 -6.97 -9.45
N LYS A 199 -5.08 -6.20 -8.84
CA LYS A 199 -4.02 -5.50 -9.56
C LYS A 199 -2.79 -6.39 -9.55
N THR A 200 -2.47 -6.99 -10.69
CA THR A 200 -1.27 -7.82 -10.86
C THR A 200 -0.01 -6.98 -10.82
N PHE A 201 1.14 -7.60 -10.56
CA PHE A 201 2.41 -6.88 -10.43
C PHE A 201 2.84 -6.22 -11.75
N ASP A 202 2.50 -6.80 -12.89
CA ASP A 202 2.73 -6.24 -14.23
C ASP A 202 1.77 -5.09 -14.60
N GLY A 203 0.87 -4.70 -13.68
CA GLY A 203 -0.02 -3.56 -13.82
C GLY A 203 -1.37 -3.86 -14.46
N ARG A 204 -1.66 -5.08 -14.90
CA ARG A 204 -2.99 -5.48 -15.39
C ARG A 204 -4.00 -5.40 -14.25
N LEU A 205 -5.21 -4.99 -14.58
CA LEU A 205 -6.35 -5.00 -13.68
C LEU A 205 -7.30 -6.11 -14.09
N LEU A 206 -7.58 -6.99 -13.14
CA LEU A 206 -8.54 -8.08 -13.28
C LEU A 206 -9.62 -7.95 -12.22
N CYS A 207 -10.77 -8.54 -12.43
CA CYS A 207 -11.72 -8.78 -11.35
C CYS A 207 -12.14 -10.25 -11.33
N ASN A 208 -12.27 -10.78 -10.13
CA ASN A 208 -12.83 -12.10 -9.88
C ASN A 208 -14.29 -11.92 -9.41
N VAL A 209 -15.20 -12.60 -10.07
CA VAL A 209 -16.63 -12.70 -9.70
C VAL A 209 -17.00 -14.18 -9.78
N ASP A 210 -17.47 -14.76 -8.69
CA ASP A 210 -17.87 -16.17 -8.59
C ASP A 210 -16.83 -17.14 -9.17
N ASP A 211 -15.55 -16.93 -8.77
CA ASP A 211 -14.36 -17.69 -9.21
C ASP A 211 -13.99 -17.58 -10.70
N GLU A 212 -14.67 -16.69 -11.44
CA GLU A 212 -14.29 -16.37 -12.81
C GLU A 212 -13.50 -15.06 -12.89
N LEU A 213 -12.46 -15.04 -13.75
CA LEU A 213 -11.60 -13.88 -13.97
C LEU A 213 -12.03 -13.09 -15.20
N TYR A 214 -12.16 -11.78 -15.03
CA TYR A 214 -12.50 -10.81 -16.08
C TYR A 214 -11.42 -9.73 -16.12
N GLN A 215 -11.11 -9.25 -17.31
CA GLN A 215 -10.21 -8.12 -17.49
C GLN A 215 -10.98 -6.81 -17.23
N LEU A 216 -10.37 -5.90 -16.49
CA LEU A 216 -10.91 -4.56 -16.28
C LEU A 216 -10.31 -3.58 -17.28
N VAL A 217 -11.15 -2.93 -18.04
CA VAL A 217 -10.79 -1.89 -19.01
C VAL A 217 -11.27 -0.55 -18.50
N GLU A 218 -10.41 0.44 -18.51
CA GLU A 218 -10.74 1.80 -18.07
C GLU A 218 -11.79 2.42 -19.00
N LEU A 219 -12.85 2.94 -18.41
CA LEU A 219 -13.85 3.72 -19.12
C LEU A 219 -13.35 5.17 -19.22
N GLU A 220 -13.06 5.62 -20.42
CA GLU A 220 -12.73 7.03 -20.65
C GLU A 220 -13.89 7.93 -20.23
N ASP A 221 -13.55 9.03 -19.55
CA ASP A 221 -14.53 9.96 -18.99
C ASP A 221 -15.31 10.67 -20.10
N LYS A 222 -16.39 10.04 -20.61
CA LYS A 222 -17.29 10.66 -21.59
C LYS A 222 -17.98 11.92 -21.03
N GLN A 223 -17.94 12.14 -19.72
CA GLN A 223 -18.52 13.34 -19.09
C GLN A 223 -17.86 14.66 -19.55
N LYS A 224 -16.62 14.61 -20.07
CA LYS A 224 -16.01 15.80 -20.66
C LYS A 224 -16.67 16.23 -21.97
N TYR A 225 -17.27 15.28 -22.69
CA TYR A 225 -17.95 15.57 -23.96
C TYR A 225 -19.42 15.99 -23.74
N SER A 226 -20.12 15.47 -22.74
CA SER A 226 -21.50 15.87 -22.47
C SER A 226 -21.61 17.30 -21.95
N LYS A 227 -20.60 17.79 -21.22
CA LYS A 227 -20.54 19.19 -20.77
C LYS A 227 -20.42 20.20 -21.92
N ASN A 228 -19.98 19.79 -23.10
CA ASN A 228 -19.94 20.62 -24.28
C ASN A 228 -21.25 20.62 -25.07
N PHE A 229 -22.17 19.72 -24.77
CA PHE A 229 -23.51 19.63 -25.36
C PHE A 229 -24.60 20.30 -24.51
N ASP A 230 -24.39 20.47 -23.21
CA ASP A 230 -25.26 21.26 -22.37
C ASP A 230 -24.94 22.75 -22.59
N PHE A 231 -25.42 23.26 -23.73
CA PHE A 231 -25.52 24.69 -23.91
C PHE A 231 -26.54 25.20 -22.88
N GLU A 232 -26.00 26.01 -21.96
CA GLU A 232 -26.73 26.90 -21.06
C GLU A 232 -27.63 26.25 -19.99
N GLN A 233 -27.10 26.18 -18.86
CA GLN A 233 -27.44 27.06 -17.74
C GLN A 233 -26.44 26.76 -16.65
N GLN A 234 -25.34 27.50 -16.67
CA GLN A 234 -24.61 27.71 -15.44
C GLN A 234 -25.52 28.55 -14.51
N GLU A 235 -26.51 27.93 -13.92
CA GLU A 235 -26.99 28.42 -12.65
C GLU A 235 -25.76 28.49 -11.75
N LYS A 236 -25.29 29.72 -11.54
CA LYS A 236 -24.28 29.99 -10.53
C LYS A 236 -24.80 29.32 -9.27
N LYS A 237 -24.22 28.17 -8.90
CA LYS A 237 -24.49 27.57 -7.59
C LYS A 237 -24.32 28.69 -6.62
N LYS A 238 -25.42 29.20 -6.08
CA LYS A 238 -25.40 30.20 -4.99
C LYS A 238 -24.46 29.57 -3.97
N LYS A 239 -23.27 30.19 -3.78
CA LYS A 239 -22.40 29.82 -2.68
C LYS A 239 -23.29 29.85 -1.48
N TYR A 240 -23.54 28.72 -0.87
CA TYR A 240 -24.30 28.62 0.37
C TYR A 240 -23.45 29.39 1.40
N THR A 241 -23.66 30.66 1.47
CA THR A 241 -23.19 31.47 2.57
C THR A 241 -24.05 31.00 3.73
N GLY A 242 -23.48 30.10 4.53
CA GLY A 242 -24.18 29.58 5.69
C GLY A 242 -24.80 30.75 6.43
N HIS A 243 -26.12 30.75 6.57
CA HIS A 243 -26.82 31.82 7.31
C HIS A 243 -26.27 31.81 8.73
N ILE A 244 -25.47 32.84 9.05
CA ILE A 244 -25.00 33.05 10.41
C ILE A 244 -26.12 33.82 11.13
N PRO A 245 -26.89 33.17 12.02
CA PRO A 245 -27.98 33.82 12.67
C PRO A 245 -27.46 34.99 13.52
N PRO A 246 -28.20 36.11 13.60
CA PRO A 246 -27.80 37.25 14.40
C PRO A 246 -27.68 36.88 15.89
N MET A 247 -26.95 37.68 16.66
CA MET A 247 -26.73 37.42 18.11
C MET A 247 -28.04 37.35 18.89
N THR A 248 -29.10 38.01 18.44
CA THR A 248 -30.45 38.00 19.03
C THR A 248 -31.20 36.68 18.76
N HIS A 249 -30.67 35.77 17.97
CA HIS A 249 -31.32 34.49 17.70
C HIS A 249 -31.40 33.66 19.00
N PRO A 250 -32.55 33.06 19.34
CA PRO A 250 -32.77 32.36 20.61
C PRO A 250 -31.70 31.33 20.95
N TRP A 251 -31.21 30.61 19.95
CA TRP A 251 -30.15 29.61 20.13
C TRP A 251 -28.79 30.21 20.55
N LYS A 252 -28.41 31.36 20.00
CA LYS A 252 -27.18 32.06 20.43
C LYS A 252 -27.34 32.72 21.77
N MET A 253 -28.52 33.28 22.07
CA MET A 253 -28.83 33.87 23.37
C MET A 253 -28.78 32.82 24.48
N ALA A 254 -29.32 31.61 24.26
CA ALA A 254 -29.26 30.54 25.24
C ALA A 254 -27.82 30.12 25.55
N SER A 255 -26.97 29.98 24.53
CA SER A 255 -25.54 29.65 24.70
C SER A 255 -24.77 30.76 25.42
N TYR A 256 -25.07 32.02 25.13
CA TYR A 256 -24.44 33.17 25.78
C TYR A 256 -24.87 33.30 27.26
N GLN A 257 -26.13 33.06 27.56
CA GLN A 257 -26.61 33.01 28.93
C GLN A 257 -26.01 31.88 29.74
N ALA A 258 -25.87 30.69 29.13
CA ALA A 258 -25.18 29.57 29.78
C ALA A 258 -23.70 29.88 30.07
N TYR A 259 -23.01 30.57 29.17
CA TYR A 259 -21.63 31.01 29.35
C TYR A 259 -21.52 32.05 30.51
N LEU A 260 -22.42 33.03 30.58
CA LEU A 260 -22.44 34.02 31.66
C LEU A 260 -22.71 33.37 33.03
N LEU A 261 -23.61 32.38 33.08
CA LEU A 261 -23.90 31.64 34.32
C LEU A 261 -22.72 30.76 34.75
N SER A 262 -21.96 30.17 33.81
CA SER A 262 -20.76 29.41 34.14
C SER A 262 -19.66 30.30 34.71
N ASN A 263 -19.45 31.50 34.16
CA ASN A 263 -18.44 32.42 34.64
C ASN A 263 -18.80 33.05 36.00
N LYS A 264 -20.08 33.32 36.29
CA LYS A 264 -20.50 33.75 37.61
C LYS A 264 -20.22 32.71 38.71
N ARG A 265 -20.36 31.41 38.38
CA ARG A 265 -20.02 30.33 39.32
C ARG A 265 -18.53 30.24 39.65
N THR A 266 -17.64 30.64 38.74
CA THR A 266 -16.19 30.66 38.99
C THR A 266 -15.74 31.85 39.84
N GLU A 267 -16.47 32.98 39.83
CA GLU A 267 -16.17 34.12 40.69
C GLU A 267 -16.62 33.89 42.15
N ASP A 268 -17.71 33.16 42.39
CA ASP A 268 -18.19 32.82 43.72
C ASP A 268 -17.30 31.80 44.47
N TYR A 269 -16.43 31.06 43.77
CA TYR A 269 -15.46 30.16 44.38
C TYR A 269 -14.08 30.78 44.63
N ALA A 270 -13.85 32.03 44.20
CA ALA A 270 -12.58 32.72 44.39
C ALA A 270 -12.56 33.61 45.66
N TYR A 271 -13.65 33.64 46.40
CA TYR A 271 -13.80 34.46 47.65
C TYR A 271 -14.28 33.64 48.87
N ASN A 272 -13.95 32.35 48.96
CA ASN A 272 -14.08 31.60 50.21
C ASN A 272 -12.78 30.86 50.54
#